data_3cf61c60d969608a5998aec925e605e7
#
_entry.id   3cf61c60d969608a5998aec925e605e7
#
_cell.length_a   1.000
_cell.length_b   1.000
_cell.length_c   1.000
_cell.angle_alpha   90.00
_cell.angle_beta   90.00
_cell.angle_gamma   90.00
#
_symmetry.space_group_name_H-M   'P 1'
#
loop_
_entity.id
_entity.type
_entity.pdbx_description
1 polymer ?
#
loop_
_entity_poly.entity_id
_entity_poly.type
_entity_poly.pdbx_seq_one_letter_code
_entity_poly.pdbx_strand_id
1 'polypeptide(L)'
;MPAIETDSLDGLATALAAQCALARPPAPWPELCTEWRTQRSTPLRWLTRRFEPQLLRGADGGEQGLITGYYEPELTGSRQRESAGQVPLLARPAPDSALARLPRARIEAQAAGEAQALAWIDDPVDAYFLQVQGSGRVRLRDGSVMRVGFAGDNGHSYRAIGRDLIERGVLTRESLSARAIADWLRAHPLEGRELMHANPRYVFFREIHAQPAGAGSLTGPSGPIGSLGVPLTALRSVAVDPRAVPLGSLLWLEVADPRGGMLRRLVLAQDTGAAIVGSPRADLFWGTGAQAGDSAGLMKTTGRLWWLRPRP
;
A
#
# COMPACT_ATOMS: atom_id res chain seq x y z
N MET A 1 -27.58 -0.02 -9.88
CA MET A 1 -27.01 0.99 -8.95
C MET A 1 -26.28 0.25 -7.84
N PRO A 2 -25.13 0.73 -7.37
CA PRO A 2 -24.47 0.11 -6.23
C PRO A 2 -25.30 0.26 -4.96
N ALA A 3 -25.30 -0.77 -4.13
CA ALA A 3 -26.06 -0.84 -2.87
C ALA A 3 -25.30 -0.16 -1.73
N ILE A 4 -25.07 1.17 -1.84
CA ILE A 4 -24.23 1.95 -0.92
C ILE A 4 -24.73 1.84 0.54
N GLU A 5 -26.00 1.61 0.74
CA GLU A 5 -26.64 1.41 2.05
C GLU A 5 -26.17 0.13 2.76
N THR A 6 -25.52 -0.80 2.06
CA THR A 6 -24.99 -2.03 2.65
C THR A 6 -23.59 -1.83 3.28
N ASP A 7 -22.98 -0.65 3.13
CA ASP A 7 -21.70 -0.33 3.78
C ASP A 7 -21.90 -0.02 5.27
N SER A 8 -21.08 -0.61 6.12
CA SER A 8 -21.07 -0.30 7.56
C SER A 8 -20.62 1.13 7.88
N LEU A 9 -20.00 1.84 6.93
CA LEU A 9 -19.40 3.17 7.04
C LEU A 9 -18.24 3.30 8.06
N ASP A 10 -17.85 2.20 8.71
CA ASP A 10 -16.72 2.20 9.63
C ASP A 10 -15.44 2.72 8.97
N GLY A 11 -14.77 3.67 9.57
CA GLY A 11 -13.55 4.30 9.06
C GLY A 11 -13.76 5.31 7.92
N LEU A 12 -14.96 5.43 7.31
CA LEU A 12 -15.21 6.38 6.22
C LEU A 12 -14.99 7.83 6.68
N ALA A 13 -15.50 8.18 7.86
CA ALA A 13 -15.32 9.51 8.42
C ALA A 13 -13.83 9.86 8.64
N THR A 14 -13.03 8.88 9.06
CA THR A 14 -11.58 9.03 9.22
C THR A 14 -10.89 9.30 7.89
N ALA A 15 -11.18 8.48 6.87
CA ALA A 15 -10.60 8.62 5.55
C ALA A 15 -10.96 9.95 4.87
N LEU A 16 -12.23 10.38 4.99
CA LEU A 16 -12.70 11.67 4.50
C LEU A 16 -12.06 12.84 5.27
N ALA A 17 -11.96 12.74 6.60
CA ALA A 17 -11.32 13.77 7.40
C ALA A 17 -9.84 13.95 7.05
N ALA A 18 -9.12 12.84 6.84
CA ALA A 18 -7.72 12.88 6.39
C ALA A 18 -7.56 13.62 5.05
N GLN A 19 -8.43 13.35 4.08
CA GLN A 19 -8.42 14.01 2.78
C GLN A 19 -8.79 15.50 2.87
N CYS A 20 -9.77 15.83 3.70
CA CYS A 20 -10.20 17.21 3.94
C CYS A 20 -9.21 18.03 4.79
N ALA A 21 -8.24 17.40 5.44
CA ALA A 21 -7.18 18.06 6.18
C ALA A 21 -6.01 18.52 5.30
N LEU A 22 -5.98 18.12 4.02
CA LEU A 22 -4.97 18.61 3.08
C LEU A 22 -5.04 20.15 2.96
N ALA A 23 -3.89 20.79 2.90
CA ALA A 23 -3.80 22.24 2.68
C ALA A 23 -4.42 22.65 1.32
N ARG A 24 -4.35 21.76 0.33
CA ARG A 24 -4.96 21.91 -1.00
C ARG A 24 -5.59 20.58 -1.42
N PRO A 25 -6.82 20.27 -0.97
CA PRO A 25 -7.52 19.10 -1.45
C PRO A 25 -7.72 19.16 -2.97
N PRO A 26 -7.62 18.02 -3.69
CA PRO A 26 -7.89 18.02 -5.13
C PRO A 26 -9.34 18.40 -5.41
N ALA A 27 -9.60 19.07 -6.56
CA ALA A 27 -10.97 19.37 -6.97
C ALA A 27 -11.80 18.07 -7.14
N PRO A 28 -13.07 18.05 -6.76
CA PRO A 28 -13.88 19.14 -6.18
C PRO A 28 -13.97 19.13 -4.64
N TRP A 29 -12.98 18.53 -3.96
CA TRP A 29 -13.03 18.30 -2.51
C TRP A 29 -13.09 19.56 -1.64
N PRO A 30 -12.58 20.75 -2.01
CA PRO A 30 -12.73 21.92 -1.15
C PRO A 30 -14.19 22.20 -0.76
N GLU A 31 -15.12 22.11 -1.71
CA GLU A 31 -16.56 22.29 -1.48
C GLU A 31 -17.17 21.10 -0.74
N LEU A 32 -16.88 19.89 -1.19
CA LEU A 32 -17.35 18.64 -0.57
C LEU A 32 -16.92 18.51 0.89
N CYS A 33 -15.71 18.95 1.23
CA CYS A 33 -15.23 18.95 2.60
C CYS A 33 -15.99 19.94 3.49
N THR A 34 -16.41 21.08 2.94
CA THR A 34 -17.25 22.04 3.65
C THR A 34 -18.64 21.45 3.93
N GLU A 35 -19.25 20.82 2.94
CA GLU A 35 -20.52 20.11 3.11
C GLU A 35 -20.41 18.93 4.09
N TRP A 36 -19.36 18.12 3.96
CA TRP A 36 -19.13 16.95 4.82
C TRP A 36 -19.09 17.31 6.31
N ARG A 37 -18.50 18.46 6.67
CA ARG A 37 -18.44 18.88 8.07
C ARG A 37 -19.82 19.01 8.72
N THR A 38 -20.83 19.40 7.93
CA THR A 38 -22.22 19.58 8.38
C THR A 38 -23.09 18.33 8.21
N GLN A 39 -22.66 17.35 7.39
CA GLN A 39 -23.45 16.18 7.02
C GLN A 39 -22.97 14.86 7.67
N ARG A 40 -22.01 14.93 8.60
CA ARG A 40 -21.41 13.74 9.24
C ARG A 40 -22.40 12.81 9.93
N SER A 41 -23.52 13.35 10.43
CA SER A 41 -24.58 12.58 11.07
C SER A 41 -25.51 11.82 10.10
N THR A 42 -25.49 12.20 8.82
CA THR A 42 -26.33 11.61 7.78
C THR A 42 -25.54 11.29 6.51
N PRO A 43 -24.46 10.49 6.62
CA PRO A 43 -23.51 10.30 5.52
C PRO A 43 -24.17 9.67 4.27
N LEU A 44 -25.04 8.69 4.42
CA LEU A 44 -25.71 8.05 3.29
C LEU A 44 -26.60 9.03 2.51
N ARG A 45 -27.35 9.87 3.22
CA ARG A 45 -28.21 10.88 2.59
C ARG A 45 -27.39 11.92 1.81
N TRP A 46 -26.24 12.34 2.36
CA TRP A 46 -25.32 13.24 1.67
C TRP A 46 -24.73 12.57 0.43
N LEU A 47 -24.24 11.34 0.54
CA LEU A 47 -23.65 10.58 -0.56
C LEU A 47 -24.65 10.40 -1.72
N THR A 48 -25.88 9.95 -1.44
CA THR A 48 -26.90 9.70 -2.49
C THR A 48 -27.34 10.98 -3.18
N ARG A 49 -27.34 12.11 -2.47
CA ARG A 49 -27.70 13.42 -3.03
C ARG A 49 -26.59 14.04 -3.86
N ARG A 50 -25.36 13.95 -3.38
CA ARG A 50 -24.20 14.67 -3.95
C ARG A 50 -23.42 13.91 -5.00
N PHE A 51 -23.59 12.58 -5.07
CA PHE A 51 -22.80 11.78 -5.97
C PHE A 51 -23.66 10.96 -6.92
N GLU A 52 -23.12 10.72 -8.11
CA GLU A 52 -23.67 9.83 -9.11
C GLU A 52 -22.67 8.70 -9.40
N PRO A 53 -23.09 7.42 -9.28
CA PRO A 53 -22.22 6.29 -9.53
C PRO A 53 -22.05 6.06 -11.04
N GLN A 54 -20.82 6.06 -11.50
CA GLN A 54 -20.42 5.69 -12.85
C GLN A 54 -19.60 4.40 -12.79
N LEU A 55 -20.10 3.32 -13.40
CA LEU A 55 -19.38 2.06 -13.47
C LEU A 55 -18.09 2.24 -14.29
N LEU A 56 -16.96 1.87 -13.71
CA LEU A 56 -15.68 1.86 -14.40
C LEU A 56 -15.60 0.64 -15.32
N ARG A 57 -15.08 0.84 -16.52
CA ARG A 57 -14.94 -0.19 -17.54
C ARG A 57 -13.48 -0.29 -18.01
N GLY A 58 -13.11 -1.49 -18.43
CA GLY A 58 -11.85 -1.73 -19.12
C GLY A 58 -11.85 -1.15 -20.54
N ALA A 59 -10.68 -1.12 -21.17
CA ALA A 59 -10.54 -0.73 -22.56
C ALA A 59 -11.29 -1.68 -23.53
N ASP A 60 -11.52 -2.92 -23.10
CA ASP A 60 -12.31 -3.94 -23.78
C ASP A 60 -13.83 -3.84 -23.48
N GLY A 61 -14.26 -2.86 -22.71
CA GLY A 61 -15.65 -2.69 -22.23
C GLY A 61 -16.00 -3.54 -21.01
N GLY A 62 -15.08 -4.37 -20.51
CA GLY A 62 -15.30 -5.24 -19.35
C GLY A 62 -15.64 -4.44 -18.08
N GLU A 63 -16.59 -4.94 -17.29
CA GLU A 63 -17.08 -4.29 -16.06
C GLU A 63 -16.36 -4.75 -14.79
N GLN A 64 -15.53 -5.77 -14.92
CA GLN A 64 -14.77 -6.36 -13.82
C GLN A 64 -13.28 -6.17 -14.06
N GLY A 65 -12.55 -5.95 -12.98
CA GLY A 65 -11.10 -5.87 -13.04
C GLY A 65 -10.43 -6.49 -11.83
N LEU A 66 -9.13 -6.59 -11.90
CA LEU A 66 -8.33 -7.21 -10.84
C LEU A 66 -8.29 -6.30 -9.61
N ILE A 67 -8.75 -6.85 -8.50
CA ILE A 67 -8.62 -6.23 -7.16
C ILE A 67 -7.66 -7.06 -6.33
N THR A 68 -6.65 -6.40 -5.79
CA THR A 68 -5.65 -6.99 -4.89
C THR A 68 -5.68 -6.29 -3.54
N GLY A 69 -4.90 -6.79 -2.59
CA GLY A 69 -4.75 -6.18 -1.29
C GLY A 69 -3.30 -5.88 -0.96
N TYR A 70 -3.06 -4.81 -0.20
CA TYR A 70 -1.78 -4.49 0.39
C TYR A 70 -1.93 -4.05 1.85
N TYR A 71 -0.83 -3.99 2.56
CA TYR A 71 -0.81 -3.68 3.98
C TYR A 71 0.48 -2.96 4.39
N GLU A 72 0.53 -2.41 5.58
CA GLU A 72 1.75 -1.87 6.17
C GLU A 72 2.41 -2.95 7.05
N PRO A 73 3.54 -3.55 6.63
CA PRO A 73 4.23 -4.56 7.42
C PRO A 73 4.82 -3.95 8.70
N GLU A 74 4.88 -4.76 9.75
CA GLU A 74 5.62 -4.48 10.98
C GLU A 74 6.77 -5.48 11.09
N LEU A 75 7.99 -4.98 11.12
CA LEU A 75 9.23 -5.72 11.16
C LEU A 75 9.96 -5.47 12.47
N THR A 76 10.94 -6.33 12.79
CA THR A 76 11.87 -6.11 13.90
C THR A 76 13.25 -5.70 13.38
N GLY A 77 13.94 -4.88 14.17
CA GLY A 77 15.25 -4.40 13.80
C GLY A 77 15.90 -3.50 14.86
N SER A 78 17.02 -2.90 14.49
CA SER A 78 17.83 -2.01 15.34
C SER A 78 18.32 -0.79 14.57
N ARG A 79 18.67 0.29 15.26
CA ARG A 79 19.28 1.47 14.60
C ARG A 79 20.73 1.24 14.18
N GLN A 80 21.41 0.34 14.85
CA GLN A 80 22.79 -0.05 14.55
C GLN A 80 22.83 -1.54 14.26
N ARG A 81 23.81 -1.98 13.47
CA ARG A 81 24.00 -3.39 13.17
C ARG A 81 24.44 -4.15 14.42
N GLU A 82 23.67 -5.16 14.81
CA GLU A 82 23.92 -6.00 15.98
C GLU A 82 24.33 -7.41 15.61
N SER A 83 24.00 -7.87 14.40
CA SER A 83 24.35 -9.20 13.92
C SER A 83 24.72 -9.22 12.44
N ALA A 84 25.48 -10.26 12.03
CA ALA A 84 25.86 -10.44 10.63
C ALA A 84 24.65 -10.75 9.71
N GLY A 85 23.56 -11.30 10.26
CA GLY A 85 22.37 -11.68 9.50
C GLY A 85 21.44 -10.50 9.18
N GLN A 86 21.59 -9.36 9.87
CA GLN A 86 20.78 -8.19 9.62
C GLN A 86 21.13 -7.53 8.29
N VAL A 87 20.12 -6.97 7.62
CA VAL A 87 20.24 -6.24 6.37
C VAL A 87 19.85 -4.78 6.55
N PRO A 88 20.56 -3.83 5.89
CA PRO A 88 20.29 -2.40 6.04
C PRO A 88 19.04 -1.99 5.28
N LEU A 89 18.24 -1.15 5.92
CA LEU A 89 17.18 -0.37 5.29
C LEU A 89 17.75 0.99 4.91
N LEU A 90 17.99 1.21 3.62
CA LEU A 90 18.75 2.38 3.16
C LEU A 90 17.87 3.61 2.98
N ALA A 91 18.39 4.76 3.40
CA ALA A 91 17.93 6.06 2.95
C ALA A 91 18.22 6.24 1.46
N ARG A 92 17.47 7.14 0.81
CA ARG A 92 17.72 7.47 -0.60
C ARG A 92 19.09 8.14 -0.73
N PRO A 93 20.02 7.60 -1.52
CA PRO A 93 21.29 8.23 -1.78
C PRO A 93 21.12 9.53 -2.58
N ALA A 94 22.18 10.34 -2.61
CA ALA A 94 22.21 11.54 -3.46
C ALA A 94 21.96 11.16 -4.93
N PRO A 95 21.31 12.04 -5.73
CA PRO A 95 20.91 11.72 -7.11
C PRO A 95 22.09 11.39 -8.05
N ASP A 96 23.28 11.90 -7.76
CA ASP A 96 24.53 11.69 -8.49
C ASP A 96 25.31 10.45 -8.00
N SER A 97 24.88 9.83 -6.90
CA SER A 97 25.47 8.60 -6.39
C SER A 97 25.27 7.45 -7.37
N ALA A 98 26.34 6.73 -7.70
CA ALA A 98 26.28 5.51 -8.50
C ALA A 98 25.35 4.46 -7.87
N LEU A 99 25.32 4.39 -6.52
CA LEU A 99 24.45 3.47 -5.77
C LEU A 99 22.97 3.62 -6.12
N ALA A 100 22.51 4.85 -6.42
CA ALA A 100 21.11 5.14 -6.71
C ALA A 100 20.54 4.40 -7.94
N ARG A 101 21.42 3.86 -8.81
CA ARG A 101 21.03 3.25 -10.09
C ARG A 101 21.47 1.79 -10.24
N LEU A 102 22.19 1.24 -9.27
CA LEU A 102 22.66 -0.14 -9.34
C LEU A 102 21.47 -1.13 -9.16
N PRO A 103 21.52 -2.34 -9.75
CA PRO A 103 20.54 -3.36 -9.45
C PRO A 103 20.67 -3.84 -8.00
N ARG A 104 19.58 -4.38 -7.44
CA ARG A 104 19.47 -4.87 -6.05
C ARG A 104 20.70 -5.60 -5.55
N ALA A 105 21.15 -6.63 -6.25
CA ALA A 105 22.28 -7.46 -5.83
C ALA A 105 23.57 -6.63 -5.60
N ARG A 106 23.79 -5.59 -6.39
CA ARG A 106 24.97 -4.70 -6.27
C ARG A 106 24.79 -3.69 -5.14
N ILE A 107 23.57 -3.18 -4.93
CA ILE A 107 23.25 -2.31 -3.80
C ILE A 107 23.48 -3.08 -2.49
N GLU A 108 22.91 -4.28 -2.36
CA GLU A 108 23.02 -5.09 -1.14
C GLU A 108 24.47 -5.51 -0.86
N ALA A 109 25.26 -5.82 -1.91
CA ALA A 109 26.67 -6.15 -1.75
C ALA A 109 27.52 -4.97 -1.26
N GLN A 110 27.20 -3.73 -1.68
CA GLN A 110 27.94 -2.53 -1.29
C GLN A 110 27.44 -1.94 0.04
N ALA A 111 26.17 -2.14 0.39
CA ALA A 111 25.53 -1.52 1.55
C ALA A 111 25.89 -2.18 2.90
N ALA A 112 26.65 -3.27 2.90
CA ALA A 112 26.98 -4.02 4.12
C ALA A 112 27.80 -3.24 5.19
N GLY A 113 28.26 -2.01 4.87
CA GLY A 113 29.07 -1.16 5.77
C GLY A 113 28.61 0.30 5.85
N GLU A 114 27.40 0.65 5.40
CA GLU A 114 27.10 2.00 4.98
C GLU A 114 26.46 2.90 6.05
N ALA A 115 26.96 4.15 6.07
CA ALA A 115 26.46 5.26 6.89
C ALA A 115 25.02 5.73 6.52
N GLN A 116 24.40 5.15 5.50
CA GLN A 116 23.07 5.54 5.01
C GLN A 116 21.94 4.62 5.49
N ALA A 117 22.22 3.65 6.36
CA ALA A 117 21.19 2.79 6.93
C ALA A 117 20.34 3.57 7.94
N LEU A 118 19.01 3.60 7.70
CA LEU A 118 18.02 4.10 8.66
C LEU A 118 17.85 3.13 9.83
N ALA A 119 17.85 1.85 9.51
CA ALA A 119 17.74 0.74 10.45
C ALA A 119 18.39 -0.52 9.85
N TRP A 120 18.59 -1.51 10.71
CA TRP A 120 19.04 -2.84 10.35
C TRP A 120 17.92 -3.83 10.67
N ILE A 121 17.40 -4.51 9.64
CA ILE A 121 16.25 -5.40 9.74
C ILE A 121 16.74 -6.83 10.02
N ASP A 122 16.08 -7.52 10.95
CA ASP A 122 16.51 -8.84 11.42
C ASP A 122 16.35 -9.92 10.35
N ASP A 123 15.26 -9.89 9.58
CA ASP A 123 14.96 -10.86 8.53
C ASP A 123 15.07 -10.21 7.14
N PRO A 124 16.00 -10.68 6.28
CA PRO A 124 16.14 -10.17 4.92
C PRO A 124 14.91 -10.39 4.05
N VAL A 125 14.10 -11.41 4.33
CA VAL A 125 12.83 -11.66 3.61
C VAL A 125 11.81 -10.58 3.96
N ASP A 126 11.71 -10.21 5.24
CA ASP A 126 10.84 -9.11 5.66
C ASP A 126 11.29 -7.78 5.04
N ALA A 127 12.59 -7.50 4.99
CA ALA A 127 13.15 -6.32 4.33
C ALA A 127 12.82 -6.29 2.83
N TYR A 128 12.87 -7.45 2.16
CA TYR A 128 12.47 -7.57 0.76
C TYR A 128 10.98 -7.24 0.55
N PHE A 129 10.10 -7.82 1.35
CA PHE A 129 8.67 -7.55 1.24
C PHE A 129 8.31 -6.12 1.65
N LEU A 130 9.01 -5.51 2.61
CA LEU A 130 8.86 -4.09 2.92
C LEU A 130 9.11 -3.22 1.68
N GLN A 131 10.13 -3.56 0.87
CA GLN A 131 10.41 -2.85 -0.37
C GLN A 131 9.32 -3.07 -1.44
N VAL A 132 8.65 -4.21 -1.43
CA VAL A 132 7.48 -4.46 -2.31
C VAL A 132 6.29 -3.61 -1.87
N GLN A 133 6.07 -3.48 -0.55
CA GLN A 133 4.96 -2.68 0.02
C GLN A 133 5.23 -1.16 -0.04
N GLY A 134 6.50 -0.74 0.02
CA GLY A 134 6.91 0.66 -0.07
C GLY A 134 6.79 1.46 1.22
N SER A 135 6.19 0.93 2.27
CA SER A 135 6.11 1.54 3.61
C SER A 135 5.97 0.46 4.68
N GLY A 136 6.30 0.80 5.92
CA GLY A 136 6.16 -0.13 7.05
C GLY A 136 6.61 0.47 8.37
N ARG A 137 6.61 -0.39 9.38
CA ARG A 137 7.04 -0.08 10.75
C ARG A 137 8.18 -0.98 11.17
N VAL A 138 9.18 -0.41 11.77
CA VAL A 138 10.28 -1.17 12.38
C VAL A 138 10.18 -1.01 13.89
N ARG A 139 9.88 -2.12 14.58
CA ARG A 139 9.94 -2.20 16.03
C ARG A 139 11.40 -2.30 16.44
N LEU A 140 11.89 -1.28 17.09
CA LEU A 140 13.27 -1.19 17.56
C LEU A 140 13.47 -1.90 18.91
N ARG A 141 14.73 -2.18 19.25
CA ARG A 141 15.08 -2.90 20.49
C ARG A 141 14.66 -2.17 21.78
N ASP A 142 14.61 -0.85 21.74
CA ASP A 142 14.16 -0.02 22.84
C ASP A 142 12.62 0.01 23.02
N GLY A 143 11.89 -0.75 22.20
CA GLY A 143 10.44 -0.81 22.17
C GLY A 143 9.78 0.32 21.36
N SER A 144 10.54 1.30 20.88
CA SER A 144 10.02 2.34 19.99
C SER A 144 9.70 1.79 18.60
N VAL A 145 8.85 2.51 17.87
CA VAL A 145 8.46 2.16 16.50
C VAL A 145 8.91 3.25 15.55
N MET A 146 9.84 2.90 14.66
CA MET A 146 10.23 3.73 13.53
C MET A 146 9.26 3.49 12.38
N ARG A 147 8.63 4.54 11.87
CA ARG A 147 7.82 4.46 10.64
C ARG A 147 8.67 4.83 9.44
N VAL A 148 8.59 4.02 8.40
CA VAL A 148 9.33 4.24 7.16
C VAL A 148 8.40 4.29 5.97
N GLY A 149 8.71 5.15 5.02
CA GLY A 149 7.95 5.30 3.78
C GLY A 149 8.86 5.46 2.58
N PHE A 150 8.29 5.25 1.41
CA PHE A 150 8.95 5.36 0.12
C PHE A 150 9.66 6.72 -0.05
N ALA A 151 10.93 6.68 -0.43
CA ALA A 151 11.73 7.86 -0.75
C ALA A 151 12.23 7.87 -2.20
N GLY A 152 12.04 6.77 -2.91
CA GLY A 152 12.44 6.57 -4.29
C GLY A 152 12.91 5.15 -4.54
N ASP A 153 13.25 4.86 -5.79
CA ASP A 153 13.82 3.57 -6.18
C ASP A 153 15.01 3.77 -7.12
N ASN A 154 15.63 2.66 -7.51
CA ASN A 154 16.79 2.63 -8.39
C ASN A 154 16.47 2.71 -9.88
N GLY A 155 15.20 2.90 -10.28
CA GLY A 155 14.75 3.02 -11.66
C GLY A 155 14.61 1.70 -12.43
N HIS A 156 14.93 0.56 -11.82
CA HIS A 156 14.75 -0.75 -12.46
C HIS A 156 13.30 -1.21 -12.38
N SER A 157 12.86 -1.95 -13.41
CA SER A 157 11.54 -2.57 -13.45
C SER A 157 11.40 -3.65 -12.37
N TYR A 158 10.22 -3.73 -11.75
CA TYR A 158 9.90 -4.79 -10.80
C TYR A 158 9.75 -6.14 -11.52
N ARG A 159 10.43 -7.16 -10.98
CA ARG A 159 10.25 -8.55 -11.38
C ARG A 159 9.60 -9.34 -10.25
N ALA A 160 8.43 -9.93 -10.54
CA ALA A 160 7.71 -10.75 -9.58
C ALA A 160 8.37 -12.13 -9.45
N ILE A 161 9.09 -12.36 -8.36
CA ILE A 161 9.84 -13.61 -8.10
C ILE A 161 8.94 -14.84 -7.94
N GLY A 162 7.66 -14.66 -7.63
CA GLY A 162 6.69 -15.77 -7.59
C GLY A 162 6.54 -16.50 -8.92
N ARG A 163 6.78 -15.83 -10.05
CA ARG A 163 6.79 -16.48 -11.37
C ARG A 163 7.92 -17.50 -11.46
N ASP A 164 9.11 -17.15 -10.98
CA ASP A 164 10.27 -18.04 -10.98
C ASP A 164 10.02 -19.31 -10.16
N LEU A 165 9.28 -19.21 -9.04
CA LEU A 165 8.90 -20.36 -8.22
C LEU A 165 7.88 -21.27 -8.92
N ILE A 166 6.98 -20.71 -9.73
CA ILE A 166 6.06 -21.49 -10.56
C ILE A 166 6.85 -22.20 -11.67
N GLU A 167 7.72 -21.50 -12.36
CA GLU A 167 8.55 -22.05 -13.44
C GLU A 167 9.49 -23.18 -12.94
N ARG A 168 9.95 -23.11 -11.69
CA ARG A 168 10.73 -24.18 -11.04
C ARG A 168 9.88 -25.32 -10.49
N GLY A 169 8.53 -25.24 -10.61
CA GLY A 169 7.62 -26.26 -10.08
C GLY A 169 7.51 -26.29 -8.54
N VAL A 170 8.00 -25.26 -7.86
CA VAL A 170 7.95 -25.15 -6.39
C VAL A 170 6.57 -24.76 -5.90
N LEU A 171 5.92 -23.82 -6.60
CA LEU A 171 4.55 -23.37 -6.31
C LEU A 171 3.69 -23.51 -7.58
N THR A 172 2.39 -23.66 -7.37
CA THR A 172 1.39 -23.56 -8.44
C THR A 172 0.76 -22.17 -8.44
N ARG A 173 -0.02 -21.84 -9.47
CA ARG A 173 -0.77 -20.56 -9.51
C ARG A 173 -1.77 -20.44 -8.37
N GLU A 174 -2.33 -21.58 -7.95
CA GLU A 174 -3.34 -21.68 -6.89
C GLU A 174 -2.71 -21.52 -5.50
N SER A 175 -1.51 -22.06 -5.29
CA SER A 175 -0.79 -21.98 -4.01
C SER A 175 0.06 -20.70 -3.87
N LEU A 176 0.20 -19.92 -4.95
CA LEU A 176 1.04 -18.72 -4.94
C LEU A 176 0.43 -17.61 -4.06
N SER A 177 1.10 -17.31 -2.98
CA SER A 177 0.80 -16.17 -2.10
C SER A 177 2.09 -15.53 -1.60
N ALA A 178 2.01 -14.28 -1.11
CA ALA A 178 3.16 -13.61 -0.51
C ALA A 178 3.74 -14.41 0.66
N ARG A 179 2.87 -15.05 1.46
CA ARG A 179 3.26 -15.93 2.57
C ARG A 179 4.00 -17.15 2.07
N ALA A 180 3.46 -17.89 1.09
CA ALA A 180 4.11 -19.07 0.54
C ALA A 180 5.50 -18.77 -0.05
N ILE A 181 5.65 -17.62 -0.71
CA ILE A 181 6.94 -17.13 -1.20
C ILE A 181 7.88 -16.86 -0.02
N ALA A 182 7.42 -16.13 1.01
CA ALA A 182 8.23 -15.80 2.19
C ALA A 182 8.68 -17.06 2.94
N ASP A 183 7.78 -18.03 3.15
CA ASP A 183 8.08 -19.28 3.82
C ASP A 183 9.13 -20.08 3.05
N TRP A 184 9.02 -20.14 1.71
CA TRP A 184 10.02 -20.80 0.88
C TRP A 184 11.39 -20.09 0.94
N LEU A 185 11.42 -18.75 0.85
CA LEU A 185 12.65 -17.97 0.94
C LEU A 185 13.38 -18.21 2.27
N ARG A 186 12.65 -18.31 3.38
CA ARG A 186 13.21 -18.58 4.70
C ARG A 186 13.74 -20.03 4.83
N ALA A 187 13.04 -20.98 4.22
CA ALA A 187 13.46 -22.39 4.20
C ALA A 187 14.70 -22.63 3.32
N HIS A 188 14.96 -21.75 2.35
CA HIS A 188 16.04 -21.89 1.37
C HIS A 188 16.89 -20.60 1.31
N PRO A 189 17.67 -20.25 2.34
CA PRO A 189 18.27 -18.93 2.47
C PRO A 189 19.28 -18.57 1.36
N LEU A 190 20.00 -19.53 0.79
CA LEU A 190 20.92 -19.27 -0.32
C LEU A 190 20.18 -19.05 -1.63
N GLU A 191 19.37 -20.03 -2.05
CA GLU A 191 18.55 -19.90 -3.26
C GLU A 191 17.54 -18.76 -3.16
N GLY A 192 17.01 -18.53 -1.95
CA GLY A 192 16.10 -17.42 -1.65
C GLY A 192 16.75 -16.06 -1.88
N ARG A 193 18.01 -15.92 -1.47
CA ARG A 193 18.76 -14.69 -1.74
C ARG A 193 18.98 -14.48 -3.23
N GLU A 194 19.40 -15.52 -3.96
CA GLU A 194 19.55 -15.45 -5.41
C GLU A 194 18.22 -15.09 -6.09
N LEU A 195 17.12 -15.67 -5.64
CA LEU A 195 15.79 -15.39 -6.17
C LEU A 195 15.35 -13.96 -5.88
N MET A 196 15.58 -13.43 -4.68
CA MET A 196 15.33 -12.01 -4.38
C MET A 196 16.18 -11.08 -5.25
N HIS A 197 17.42 -11.45 -5.56
CA HIS A 197 18.31 -10.71 -6.46
C HIS A 197 17.85 -10.74 -7.93
N ALA A 198 17.05 -11.72 -8.34
CA ALA A 198 16.44 -11.74 -9.68
C ALA A 198 15.49 -10.57 -9.92
N ASN A 199 14.94 -9.95 -8.85
CA ASN A 199 14.26 -8.67 -8.93
C ASN A 199 15.28 -7.52 -8.81
N PRO A 200 15.65 -6.84 -9.90
CA PRO A 200 16.68 -5.80 -9.87
C PRO A 200 16.22 -4.51 -9.18
N ARG A 201 14.90 -4.32 -9.00
CA ARG A 201 14.35 -3.12 -8.36
C ARG A 201 14.71 -3.09 -6.88
N TYR A 202 15.18 -1.94 -6.40
CA TYR A 202 15.46 -1.64 -5.01
C TYR A 202 14.74 -0.36 -4.60
N VAL A 203 14.08 -0.37 -3.45
CA VAL A 203 13.36 0.77 -2.89
C VAL A 203 14.16 1.36 -1.74
N PHE A 204 14.33 2.67 -1.76
CA PHE A 204 14.93 3.47 -0.69
C PHE A 204 13.84 4.08 0.18
N PHE A 205 14.13 4.29 1.45
CA PHE A 205 13.18 4.74 2.44
C PHE A 205 13.57 6.09 3.06
N ARG A 206 12.60 6.67 3.75
CA ARG A 206 12.80 7.78 4.68
C ARG A 206 12.08 7.47 5.98
N GLU A 207 12.61 7.93 7.10
CA GLU A 207 11.89 7.91 8.36
C GLU A 207 10.74 8.92 8.31
N ILE A 208 9.57 8.49 8.75
CA ILE A 208 8.37 9.34 8.85
C ILE A 208 8.22 9.70 10.32
N HIS A 209 8.56 10.94 10.65
CA HIS A 209 8.33 11.47 11.99
C HIS A 209 6.84 11.82 12.16
N ALA A 210 6.27 11.48 13.32
CA ALA A 210 4.93 11.92 13.66
C ALA A 210 4.92 13.47 13.65
N GLN A 211 4.00 14.07 12.88
CA GLN A 211 3.80 15.51 13.00
C GLN A 211 3.27 15.80 14.41
N PRO A 212 3.73 16.90 15.06
CA PRO A 212 3.17 17.32 16.36
C PRO A 212 1.65 17.43 16.24
N ALA A 213 0.93 16.92 17.21
CA ALA A 213 -0.53 16.95 17.29
C ALA A 213 -1.02 18.42 17.29
N GLY A 214 -1.34 18.96 16.13
CA GLY A 214 -1.78 20.35 15.94
C GLY A 214 -2.88 20.51 14.92
N ALA A 215 -3.18 19.51 14.11
CA ALA A 215 -4.27 19.55 13.15
C ALA A 215 -5.07 18.25 13.25
N GLY A 216 -6.08 18.23 14.11
CA GLY A 216 -7.06 17.15 14.18
C GLY A 216 -6.44 15.82 14.62
N SER A 217 -6.11 15.67 15.90
CA SER A 217 -5.71 14.38 16.47
C SER A 217 -6.82 13.36 16.24
N LEU A 218 -6.72 12.61 15.16
CA LEU A 218 -7.45 11.36 15.01
C LEU A 218 -6.76 10.36 15.93
N THR A 219 -7.32 10.11 17.08
CA THR A 219 -6.88 9.15 18.08
C THR A 219 -7.04 7.74 17.50
N GLY A 220 -5.99 7.22 16.85
CA GLY A 220 -5.92 5.88 16.30
C GLY A 220 -4.59 5.65 15.56
N PRO A 221 -4.18 4.40 15.36
CA PRO A 221 -2.99 4.11 14.56
C PRO A 221 -3.23 4.58 13.12
N SER A 222 -2.67 5.74 12.76
CA SER A 222 -2.73 6.22 11.38
C SER A 222 -1.90 5.29 10.48
N GLY A 223 -2.46 4.86 9.35
CA GLY A 223 -1.76 4.09 8.32
C GLY A 223 -0.58 4.87 7.70
N PRO A 224 0.12 4.27 6.75
CA PRO A 224 1.19 4.94 6.01
C PRO A 224 0.64 6.13 5.23
N ILE A 225 1.54 7.04 4.83
CA ILE A 225 1.16 8.17 3.98
C ILE A 225 1.09 7.69 2.53
N GLY A 226 -0.11 7.73 1.94
CA GLY A 226 -0.33 7.40 0.54
C GLY A 226 0.13 8.50 -0.43
N SER A 227 0.06 8.22 -1.73
CA SER A 227 0.49 9.13 -2.80
C SER A 227 -0.29 10.44 -2.85
N LEU A 228 -1.52 10.47 -2.31
CA LEU A 228 -2.30 11.70 -2.12
C LEU A 228 -1.72 12.60 -1.02
N GLY A 229 -0.80 12.11 -0.18
CA GLY A 229 -0.22 12.85 0.94
C GLY A 229 -1.03 12.74 2.24
N VAL A 230 -1.95 11.80 2.34
CA VAL A 230 -2.79 11.57 3.52
C VAL A 230 -2.49 10.22 4.17
N PRO A 231 -2.73 10.07 5.49
CA PRO A 231 -2.70 8.77 6.13
C PRO A 231 -3.78 7.84 5.55
N LEU A 232 -3.37 6.63 5.18
CA LEU A 232 -4.29 5.61 4.68
C LEU A 232 -5.15 5.05 5.81
N THR A 233 -6.40 4.74 5.48
CA THR A 233 -7.36 4.13 6.40
C THR A 233 -7.67 2.71 5.94
N ALA A 234 -7.52 1.73 6.84
CA ALA A 234 -7.79 0.32 6.55
C ALA A 234 -9.19 0.13 5.97
N LEU A 235 -9.31 -0.64 4.90
CA LEU A 235 -10.54 -0.96 4.17
C LEU A 235 -11.28 0.28 3.62
N ARG A 236 -10.61 1.45 3.55
CA ARG A 236 -11.16 2.72 3.04
C ARG A 236 -10.26 3.41 2.03
N SER A 237 -8.97 3.10 2.02
CA SER A 237 -8.03 3.65 1.05
C SER A 237 -7.69 2.60 0.01
N VAL A 238 -7.61 3.02 -1.24
CA VAL A 238 -7.17 2.17 -2.36
C VAL A 238 -6.08 2.85 -3.16
N ALA A 239 -5.13 2.04 -3.67
CA ALA A 239 -4.23 2.45 -4.73
C ALA A 239 -4.90 2.21 -6.09
N VAL A 240 -4.75 3.16 -7.01
CA VAL A 240 -5.32 3.15 -8.35
C VAL A 240 -4.29 3.60 -9.40
N ASP A 241 -4.62 3.44 -10.67
CA ASP A 241 -3.92 4.15 -11.76
C ASP A 241 -4.45 5.60 -11.84
N PRO A 242 -3.66 6.62 -11.50
CA PRO A 242 -4.13 8.01 -11.48
C PRO A 242 -4.47 8.56 -12.87
N ARG A 243 -4.08 7.87 -13.95
CA ARG A 243 -4.47 8.22 -15.33
C ARG A 243 -5.91 7.79 -15.63
N ALA A 244 -6.41 6.75 -14.96
CA ALA A 244 -7.76 6.22 -15.12
C ALA A 244 -8.72 6.73 -14.04
N VAL A 245 -8.24 6.87 -12.81
CA VAL A 245 -9.02 7.32 -11.64
C VAL A 245 -8.20 8.38 -10.90
N PRO A 246 -8.59 9.66 -10.95
CA PRO A 246 -7.86 10.73 -10.26
C PRO A 246 -7.73 10.47 -8.76
N LEU A 247 -6.57 10.80 -8.19
CA LEU A 247 -6.40 10.75 -6.73
C LEU A 247 -7.41 11.66 -6.04
N GLY A 248 -7.92 11.19 -4.91
CA GLY A 248 -9.00 11.82 -4.17
C GLY A 248 -10.40 11.35 -4.58
N SER A 249 -10.55 10.59 -5.67
CA SER A 249 -11.87 10.08 -6.09
C SER A 249 -12.50 9.20 -5.01
N LEU A 250 -13.82 9.40 -4.78
CA LEU A 250 -14.62 8.49 -3.99
C LEU A 250 -15.13 7.37 -4.90
N LEU A 251 -14.94 6.12 -4.48
CA LEU A 251 -15.30 4.94 -5.24
C LEU A 251 -16.22 4.03 -4.42
N TRP A 252 -17.04 3.25 -5.11
CA TRP A 252 -17.69 2.08 -4.56
C TRP A 252 -17.00 0.83 -5.06
N LEU A 253 -16.56 -0.02 -4.14
CA LEU A 253 -15.92 -1.30 -4.40
C LEU A 253 -16.87 -2.45 -4.08
N GLU A 254 -17.00 -3.37 -5.02
CA GLU A 254 -17.70 -4.65 -4.87
C GLU A 254 -16.79 -5.80 -5.28
N VAL A 255 -16.41 -6.64 -4.31
CA VAL A 255 -15.44 -7.71 -4.53
C VAL A 255 -15.66 -8.84 -3.53
N ALA A 256 -15.28 -10.08 -3.87
CA ALA A 256 -15.24 -11.18 -2.93
C ALA A 256 -14.26 -10.87 -1.78
N ASP A 257 -14.72 -11.04 -0.53
CA ASP A 257 -13.86 -10.92 0.65
C ASP A 257 -13.04 -12.23 0.77
N PRO A 258 -11.70 -12.17 0.84
CA PRO A 258 -10.89 -13.38 0.99
C PRO A 258 -11.18 -14.16 2.29
N ARG A 259 -11.84 -13.52 3.25
CA ARG A 259 -12.26 -14.16 4.52
C ARG A 259 -13.67 -14.78 4.43
N GLY A 260 -14.35 -14.63 3.31
CA GLY A 260 -15.68 -15.14 3.02
C GLY A 260 -16.72 -14.04 2.79
N GLY A 261 -17.65 -14.29 1.88
CA GLY A 261 -18.70 -13.35 1.51
C GLY A 261 -18.28 -12.26 0.53
N MET A 262 -18.97 -11.13 0.56
CA MET A 262 -18.73 -9.98 -0.32
C MET A 262 -18.31 -8.75 0.48
N LEU A 263 -17.23 -8.13 0.05
CA LEU A 263 -16.80 -6.83 0.53
C LEU A 263 -17.45 -5.75 -0.36
N ARG A 264 -18.30 -4.93 0.24
CA ARG A 264 -18.99 -3.80 -0.37
C ARG A 264 -18.64 -2.54 0.42
N ARG A 265 -17.84 -1.65 -0.18
CA ARG A 265 -17.24 -0.54 0.56
C ARG A 265 -17.14 0.73 -0.27
N LEU A 266 -17.44 1.85 0.38
CA LEU A 266 -16.98 3.16 -0.05
C LEU A 266 -15.49 3.28 0.25
N VAL A 267 -14.69 3.56 -0.78
CA VAL A 267 -13.24 3.70 -0.67
C VAL A 267 -12.76 4.97 -1.37
N LEU A 268 -11.62 5.48 -0.95
CA LEU A 268 -11.01 6.69 -1.50
C LEU A 268 -9.72 6.33 -2.24
N ALA A 269 -9.55 6.85 -3.43
CA ALA A 269 -8.34 6.74 -4.22
C ALA A 269 -7.23 7.62 -3.62
N GLN A 270 -6.55 7.12 -2.60
CA GLN A 270 -5.57 7.89 -1.81
C GLN A 270 -4.13 7.45 -2.03
N ASP A 271 -3.94 6.41 -2.86
CA ASP A 271 -2.61 5.86 -3.12
C ASP A 271 -2.43 5.43 -4.57
N THR A 272 -1.19 5.10 -4.95
CA THR A 272 -0.79 4.56 -6.26
C THR A 272 0.21 3.44 -6.07
N GLY A 273 0.34 2.56 -7.06
CA GLY A 273 1.35 1.53 -7.07
C GLY A 273 1.88 1.29 -8.49
N ALA A 274 3.17 0.99 -8.64
CA ALA A 274 3.78 0.77 -9.96
C ALA A 274 3.15 -0.37 -10.77
N ALA A 275 2.54 -1.36 -10.07
CA ALA A 275 1.83 -2.49 -10.68
C ALA A 275 0.32 -2.24 -10.81
N ILE A 276 -0.18 -1.09 -10.37
CA ILE A 276 -1.60 -0.75 -10.41
C ILE A 276 -1.86 0.11 -11.64
N VAL A 277 -2.16 -0.55 -12.74
CA VAL A 277 -2.28 0.07 -14.06
C VAL A 277 -3.63 -0.28 -14.70
N GLY A 278 -4.26 0.74 -15.29
CA GLY A 278 -5.54 0.62 -16.02
C GLY A 278 -6.78 0.72 -15.13
N SER A 279 -7.94 0.41 -15.72
CA SER A 279 -9.27 0.42 -15.08
C SER A 279 -10.10 -0.73 -15.64
N PRO A 280 -10.98 -1.38 -14.83
CA PRO A 280 -11.06 -1.27 -13.39
C PRO A 280 -9.91 -2.02 -12.69
N ARG A 281 -9.11 -1.31 -11.91
CA ARG A 281 -7.98 -1.86 -11.15
C ARG A 281 -7.85 -1.12 -9.82
N ALA A 282 -7.81 -1.84 -8.71
CA ALA A 282 -7.53 -1.25 -7.42
C ALA A 282 -6.73 -2.20 -6.53
N ASP A 283 -5.99 -1.63 -5.59
CA ASP A 283 -5.30 -2.35 -4.52
C ASP A 283 -5.82 -1.83 -3.19
N LEU A 284 -6.50 -2.68 -2.40
CA LEU A 284 -7.17 -2.28 -1.17
C LEU A 284 -6.18 -2.31 0.00
N PHE A 285 -6.11 -1.22 0.74
CA PHE A 285 -5.33 -1.16 1.97
C PHE A 285 -6.02 -1.89 3.12
N TRP A 286 -5.42 -2.98 3.61
CA TRP A 286 -5.98 -3.81 4.68
C TRP A 286 -5.64 -3.34 6.09
N GLY A 287 -4.67 -2.43 6.24
CA GLY A 287 -4.21 -1.96 7.53
C GLY A 287 -2.76 -2.33 7.82
N THR A 288 -2.41 -2.45 9.10
CA THR A 288 -1.03 -2.67 9.56
C THR A 288 -0.88 -4.03 10.26
N GLY A 289 0.30 -4.64 10.12
CA GLY A 289 0.70 -5.84 10.84
C GLY A 289 0.25 -7.15 10.20
N ALA A 290 0.52 -8.27 10.90
CA ALA A 290 0.42 -9.62 10.35
C ALA A 290 -1.00 -9.98 9.88
N GLN A 291 -2.03 -9.69 10.68
CA GLN A 291 -3.43 -10.01 10.33
C GLN A 291 -3.88 -9.29 9.05
N ALA A 292 -3.48 -8.02 8.89
CA ALA A 292 -3.72 -7.28 7.66
C ALA A 292 -2.96 -7.90 6.48
N GLY A 293 -1.73 -8.35 6.72
CA GLY A 293 -0.90 -9.05 5.74
C GLY A 293 -1.52 -10.36 5.27
N ASP A 294 -2.05 -11.18 6.17
CA ASP A 294 -2.73 -12.43 5.83
C ASP A 294 -3.93 -12.18 4.91
N SER A 295 -4.76 -11.19 5.25
CA SER A 295 -5.94 -10.84 4.44
C SER A 295 -5.55 -10.24 3.09
N ALA A 296 -4.58 -9.32 3.07
CA ALA A 296 -4.07 -8.70 1.85
C ALA A 296 -3.45 -9.73 0.90
N GLY A 297 -2.67 -10.67 1.45
CA GLY A 297 -2.00 -11.71 0.68
C GLY A 297 -2.96 -12.69 -0.01
N LEU A 298 -4.16 -12.86 0.52
CA LEU A 298 -5.23 -13.70 -0.07
C LEU A 298 -6.08 -12.93 -1.08
N MET A 299 -6.01 -11.58 -1.10
CA MET A 299 -6.86 -10.77 -1.97
C MET A 299 -6.28 -10.65 -3.37
N LYS A 300 -6.70 -11.55 -4.25
CA LYS A 300 -6.42 -11.51 -5.69
C LYS A 300 -7.62 -12.05 -6.44
N THR A 301 -8.58 -11.18 -6.72
CA THR A 301 -9.86 -11.58 -7.31
C THR A 301 -10.37 -10.52 -8.27
N THR A 302 -11.41 -10.84 -9.01
CA THR A 302 -12.11 -9.87 -9.86
C THR A 302 -13.20 -9.16 -9.07
N GLY A 303 -13.38 -7.88 -9.34
CA GLY A 303 -14.40 -7.06 -8.69
C GLY A 303 -14.87 -5.93 -9.58
N ARG A 304 -15.87 -5.21 -9.12
CA ARG A 304 -16.43 -4.03 -9.78
C ARG A 304 -16.07 -2.78 -9.01
N LEU A 305 -15.86 -1.69 -9.75
CA LEU A 305 -15.61 -0.36 -9.21
C LEU A 305 -16.55 0.64 -9.87
N TRP A 306 -17.16 1.48 -9.06
CA TRP A 306 -17.90 2.65 -9.52
C TRP A 306 -17.21 3.91 -9.03
N TRP A 307 -17.01 4.87 -9.92
CA TRP A 307 -16.60 6.20 -9.53
C TRP A 307 -17.85 6.99 -9.10
N LEU A 308 -17.88 7.45 -7.87
CA LEU A 308 -18.92 8.34 -7.36
C LEU A 308 -18.56 9.76 -7.76
N ARG A 309 -19.08 10.21 -8.90
CA ARG A 309 -18.84 11.54 -9.42
C ARG A 309 -19.71 12.55 -8.69
N PRO A 310 -19.14 13.66 -8.21
CA PRO A 310 -19.94 14.74 -7.64
C PRO A 310 -20.93 15.29 -8.67
N ARG A 311 -22.15 15.47 -8.26
CA ARG A 311 -23.13 16.22 -9.05
C ARG A 311 -22.82 17.71 -9.00
N PRO A 312 -23.12 18.46 -10.07
CA PRO A 312 -22.96 19.92 -10.10
C PRO A 312 -23.64 20.63 -8.94
#